data_e6f97228b8d6304d116ebe48dadcf580
#
_entry.id   e6f97228b8d6304d116ebe48dadcf580
#
_cell.length_a   1.000
_cell.length_b   1.000
_cell.length_c   1.000
_cell.angle_alpha   90.00
_cell.angle_beta   90.00
_cell.angle_gamma   90.00
#
_symmetry.space_group_name_H-M   'P 1'
#
loop_
_entity.id
_entity.type
_entity.pdbx_description
1 polymer ?
#
loop_
_entity_poly.entity_id
_entity_poly.type
_entity_poly.pdbx_seq_one_letter_code
_entity_poly.pdbx_strand_id
1 'polypeptide(L)'
;MCGIVGYIGKRQAAPVLLSGLAKLEYRGYDSAGIAVRNGDEPIVVIKQKGRLQGLIDKTDGGNAVVGNCGIGHTRWATHGVPSETNAHPHVSNDGSVIAVHNGIFENYQEIRLKLDSHNYTFYSQTDTETIVNLIDYYYKKYKIGPIDAIAKTMVRVRGSYALVVMFRDYPGEIYVARKESPLIIGVGDEESFVASDVPAILNYTRKVYYIDNYEMARITPGVVEFYDLNGDIVKKDLHEVEWDAEAAEKAGYEHFMMKEIHEQPRALNDTVKAYIKGDPSEKAPLSLDFSSTGLTEEEIRGFSQILIVACGSAYHVGVVAQYVIEDLAKIPVRIELGSEFRYRNAILDKNALAVIISQSGETADSLAALRAAKERGLKTLAIVNVVGSSIAREADHVMYTYAGPEIAVATTKAYSAQLAATYLIATGFAAARGELGEKELDGMLREICTLPAKIQKIIDDKERIQWFASKFANAHDVFFIGRGIDYGICLEGSLKMKEISYVHSEAYAAGELKHGTISLIEEGTLVIGVLTQNELYEKTLSNMVEVKSRGAYLMGLTTAGNFDIEDTVNFAVFVPKTDEHFTPSLAVIPLQLLGYYIAVARGLDVDKPRNLAKSVTVE
;
A
#
# COMPACT_ATOMS: atom_id res chain seq x y z
N MET A 1 7.50 -4.10 6.44
CA MET A 1 8.56 -3.90 5.43
C MET A 1 9.59 -2.91 5.89
N CYS A 2 10.77 -2.92 5.29
CA CYS A 2 11.91 -2.10 5.70
C CYS A 2 12.02 -0.82 4.86
N GLY A 3 12.67 0.23 5.40
CA GLY A 3 13.03 1.44 4.67
C GLY A 3 14.53 1.48 4.38
N ILE A 4 14.91 1.77 3.15
CA ILE A 4 16.30 2.01 2.73
C ILE A 4 16.49 3.46 2.33
N VAL A 5 17.59 4.06 2.78
CA VAL A 5 18.09 5.35 2.29
C VAL A 5 19.59 5.25 2.07
N GLY A 6 20.10 5.74 0.94
CA GLY A 6 21.50 5.93 0.65
C GLY A 6 21.76 7.37 0.22
N TYR A 7 22.93 7.90 0.52
CA TYR A 7 23.33 9.24 0.14
C TYR A 7 24.83 9.30 -0.16
N ILE A 8 25.15 10.00 -1.22
CA ILE A 8 26.53 10.40 -1.55
C ILE A 8 26.53 11.78 -2.18
N GLY A 9 27.37 12.69 -1.69
CA GLY A 9 27.41 14.06 -2.19
C GLY A 9 28.23 15.01 -1.32
N LYS A 10 27.82 16.28 -1.30
CA LYS A 10 28.51 17.37 -0.58
C LYS A 10 28.12 17.53 0.88
N ARG A 11 26.90 17.03 1.26
CA ARG A 11 26.34 17.22 2.61
C ARG A 11 26.86 16.16 3.57
N GLN A 12 26.68 16.40 4.87
CA GLN A 12 26.83 15.35 5.87
C GLN A 12 25.76 14.26 5.63
N ALA A 13 26.22 13.01 5.47
CA ALA A 13 25.34 11.90 5.10
C ALA A 13 24.36 11.53 6.23
N ALA A 14 24.82 11.50 7.48
CA ALA A 14 23.99 11.03 8.60
C ALA A 14 22.68 11.81 8.76
N PRO A 15 22.63 13.16 8.75
CA PRO A 15 21.36 13.90 8.79
C PRO A 15 20.45 13.62 7.60
N VAL A 16 21.00 13.46 6.39
CA VAL A 16 20.23 13.13 5.19
C VAL A 16 19.59 11.74 5.32
N LEU A 17 20.38 10.75 5.77
CA LEU A 17 19.91 9.39 6.00
C LEU A 17 18.79 9.36 7.05
N LEU A 18 18.99 10.00 8.21
CA LEU A 18 17.99 10.04 9.29
C LEU A 18 16.71 10.74 8.84
N SER A 19 16.79 11.85 8.11
CA SER A 19 15.64 12.55 7.54
C SER A 19 14.84 11.66 6.59
N GLY A 20 15.53 10.97 5.67
CA GLY A 20 14.90 10.04 4.73
C GLY A 20 14.30 8.82 5.44
N LEU A 21 15.01 8.24 6.43
CA LEU A 21 14.50 7.11 7.21
C LEU A 21 13.27 7.50 8.04
N ALA A 22 13.19 8.73 8.54
CA ALA A 22 12.00 9.23 9.26
C ALA A 22 10.76 9.24 8.35
N LYS A 23 10.93 9.55 7.07
CA LYS A 23 9.85 9.49 6.08
C LYS A 23 9.48 8.05 5.70
N LEU A 24 10.32 7.05 6.00
CA LEU A 24 10.09 5.62 5.72
C LEU A 24 9.78 4.79 6.98
N GLU A 25 9.75 5.38 8.18
CA GLU A 25 9.54 4.64 9.42
C GLU A 25 8.19 3.89 9.45
N TYR A 26 7.18 4.35 8.69
CA TYR A 26 5.93 3.62 8.51
C TYR A 26 6.10 2.24 7.84
N ARG A 27 7.25 1.99 7.20
CA ARG A 27 7.59 0.70 6.59
C ARG A 27 8.25 -0.27 7.57
N GLY A 28 8.93 0.21 8.61
CA GLY A 28 9.60 -0.64 9.60
C GLY A 28 10.13 0.18 10.77
N TYR A 29 9.97 -0.34 11.99
CA TYR A 29 10.28 0.37 13.24
C TYR A 29 10.81 -0.55 14.34
N ASP A 30 11.21 -1.78 14.01
CA ASP A 30 11.73 -2.77 14.98
C ASP A 30 13.18 -2.52 15.36
N SER A 31 13.94 -1.96 14.44
CA SER A 31 15.31 -1.48 14.64
C SER A 31 15.71 -0.55 13.49
N ALA A 32 16.74 0.25 13.71
CA ALA A 32 17.29 1.16 12.71
C ALA A 32 18.83 1.18 12.79
N GLY A 33 19.48 1.59 11.70
CA GLY A 33 20.92 1.79 11.69
C GLY A 33 21.41 2.49 10.44
N ILE A 34 22.59 3.07 10.57
CA ILE A 34 23.31 3.75 9.49
C ILE A 34 24.76 3.26 9.41
N ALA A 35 25.32 3.31 8.21
CA ALA A 35 26.75 3.21 7.95
C ALA A 35 27.18 4.46 7.20
N VAL A 36 28.20 5.16 7.70
CA VAL A 36 28.67 6.43 7.13
C VAL A 36 30.17 6.41 6.97
N ARG A 37 30.64 7.01 5.89
CA ARG A 37 32.06 7.11 5.54
C ARG A 37 32.48 8.55 5.23
N ASN A 38 33.63 8.92 5.70
CA ASN A 38 34.31 10.19 5.41
C ASN A 38 35.56 9.93 4.58
N GLY A 39 35.49 10.17 3.26
CA GLY A 39 36.61 9.93 2.35
C GLY A 39 37.19 8.50 2.48
N ASP A 40 38.48 8.40 2.78
CA ASP A 40 39.19 7.11 2.92
C ASP A 40 39.15 6.54 4.35
N GLU A 41 38.46 7.22 5.29
CA GLU A 41 38.34 6.74 6.68
C GLU A 41 37.51 5.45 6.77
N PRO A 42 37.72 4.68 7.85
CA PRO A 42 36.87 3.50 8.11
C PRO A 42 35.37 3.84 8.18
N ILE A 43 34.54 2.95 7.67
CA ILE A 43 33.09 3.11 7.72
C ILE A 43 32.61 2.95 9.16
N VAL A 44 31.87 3.94 9.67
CA VAL A 44 31.27 3.92 10.99
C VAL A 44 29.87 3.34 10.88
N VAL A 45 29.57 2.28 11.65
CA VAL A 45 28.26 1.62 11.68
C VAL A 45 27.63 1.83 13.06
N ILE A 46 26.43 2.41 13.08
CA ILE A 46 25.64 2.64 14.31
C ILE A 46 24.27 2.01 14.12
N LYS A 47 23.89 1.21 15.11
CA LYS A 47 22.62 0.48 15.14
C LYS A 47 21.87 0.73 16.44
N GLN A 48 20.54 0.62 16.37
CA GLN A 48 19.67 0.77 17.54
C GLN A 48 18.44 -0.16 17.40
N LYS A 49 18.10 -0.84 18.47
CA LYS A 49 16.83 -1.57 18.60
C LYS A 49 15.69 -0.58 18.86
N GLY A 50 14.53 -0.81 18.25
CA GLY A 50 13.33 0.00 18.41
C GLY A 50 13.20 1.10 17.36
N ARG A 51 12.37 2.09 17.65
CA ARG A 51 12.05 3.18 16.73
C ARG A 51 13.27 4.02 16.37
N LEU A 52 13.18 4.70 15.23
CA LEU A 52 14.24 5.54 14.68
C LEU A 52 14.71 6.64 15.67
N GLN A 53 13.83 7.13 16.54
CA GLN A 53 14.18 8.14 17.54
C GLN A 53 15.39 7.74 18.38
N GLY A 54 15.49 6.49 18.80
CA GLY A 54 16.65 5.99 19.54
C GLY A 54 17.97 6.07 18.76
N LEU A 55 17.94 5.91 17.43
CA LEU A 55 19.11 6.11 16.58
C LEU A 55 19.43 7.60 16.40
N ILE A 56 18.42 8.45 16.27
CA ILE A 56 18.57 9.91 16.22
C ILE A 56 19.26 10.40 17.49
N ASP A 57 18.78 9.98 18.66
CA ASP A 57 19.36 10.37 19.97
C ASP A 57 20.81 9.86 20.10
N LYS A 58 21.08 8.60 19.72
CA LYS A 58 22.42 7.97 19.77
C LYS A 58 23.44 8.65 18.85
N THR A 59 22.99 9.33 17.80
CA THR A 59 23.81 10.01 16.80
C THR A 59 23.81 11.54 16.94
N ASP A 60 23.18 12.10 17.98
CA ASP A 60 22.97 13.54 18.15
C ASP A 60 22.36 14.18 16.88
N GLY A 61 21.25 13.63 16.41
CA GLY A 61 20.60 14.07 15.17
C GLY A 61 21.47 13.86 13.91
N GLY A 62 22.48 12.99 13.98
CA GLY A 62 23.47 12.75 12.93
C GLY A 62 24.74 13.59 13.06
N ASN A 63 24.83 14.53 14.01
CA ASN A 63 26.00 15.41 14.17
C ASN A 63 27.22 14.67 14.71
N ALA A 64 27.01 13.59 15.47
CA ALA A 64 28.10 12.77 16.01
C ALA A 64 28.81 11.89 14.98
N VAL A 65 28.32 11.86 13.71
CA VAL A 65 28.85 10.99 12.66
C VAL A 65 29.21 11.82 11.44
N VAL A 66 30.49 12.00 11.22
CA VAL A 66 31.02 12.81 10.11
C VAL A 66 31.21 11.93 8.87
N GLY A 67 30.76 12.41 7.72
CA GLY A 67 30.97 11.75 6.44
C GLY A 67 29.97 12.20 5.37
N ASN A 68 30.33 12.02 4.13
CA ASN A 68 29.57 12.48 2.97
C ASN A 68 29.02 11.34 2.08
N CYS A 69 29.25 10.10 2.49
CA CYS A 69 28.72 8.90 1.84
C CYS A 69 28.17 7.96 2.92
N GLY A 70 26.97 7.42 2.71
CA GLY A 70 26.41 6.48 3.68
C GLY A 70 25.12 5.81 3.22
N ILE A 71 24.77 4.76 3.96
CA ILE A 71 23.56 3.97 3.78
C ILE A 71 22.84 3.79 5.11
N GLY A 72 21.53 3.73 5.09
CA GLY A 72 20.72 3.62 6.29
C GLY A 72 19.50 2.74 6.06
N HIS A 73 18.95 2.23 7.17
CA HIS A 73 17.87 1.26 7.15
C HIS A 73 16.97 1.36 8.37
N THR A 74 15.66 1.21 8.16
CA THR A 74 14.67 0.91 9.21
C THR A 74 14.10 -0.48 8.95
N ARG A 75 14.17 -1.36 9.97
CA ARG A 75 13.89 -2.78 9.83
C ARG A 75 12.49 -3.14 10.31
N TRP A 76 11.83 -3.94 9.51
CA TRP A 76 10.73 -4.81 9.89
C TRP A 76 11.27 -6.25 9.95
N ALA A 77 11.24 -6.87 11.14
CA ALA A 77 11.89 -8.16 11.35
C ALA A 77 11.13 -9.31 10.65
N THR A 78 11.81 -9.95 9.70
CA THR A 78 11.38 -11.22 9.07
C THR A 78 12.20 -12.39 9.56
N HIS A 79 13.54 -12.26 9.64
CA HIS A 79 14.49 -13.26 10.10
C HIS A 79 15.29 -12.74 11.28
N GLY A 80 15.23 -13.43 12.42
CA GLY A 80 15.86 -13.03 13.67
C GLY A 80 15.10 -11.96 14.45
N VAL A 81 15.10 -12.07 15.77
CA VAL A 81 14.39 -11.17 16.68
C VAL A 81 14.88 -9.70 16.56
N PRO A 82 14.03 -8.70 16.87
CA PRO A 82 14.47 -7.31 16.93
C PRO A 82 15.59 -7.12 17.98
N SER A 83 16.79 -6.78 17.49
CA SER A 83 17.99 -6.52 18.32
C SER A 83 18.96 -5.64 17.57
N GLU A 84 19.95 -5.02 18.25
CA GLU A 84 21.02 -4.28 17.57
C GLU A 84 21.86 -5.19 16.68
N THR A 85 22.10 -6.44 17.10
CA THR A 85 22.86 -7.42 16.32
C THR A 85 22.19 -7.74 14.98
N ASN A 86 20.86 -7.90 15.00
CA ASN A 86 20.06 -8.20 13.81
C ASN A 86 19.63 -6.95 13.02
N ALA A 87 19.91 -5.74 13.52
CA ALA A 87 19.66 -4.50 12.79
C ALA A 87 20.64 -4.34 11.61
N HIS A 88 20.17 -3.73 10.51
CA HIS A 88 21.01 -3.31 9.40
C HIS A 88 21.70 -1.96 9.72
N PRO A 89 22.81 -1.65 9.04
CA PRO A 89 23.58 -2.40 8.04
C PRO A 89 24.30 -3.64 8.61
N HIS A 90 24.49 -4.67 7.76
CA HIS A 90 25.35 -5.82 8.06
C HIS A 90 26.74 -5.64 7.43
N VAL A 91 27.74 -6.25 8.06
CA VAL A 91 29.15 -6.11 7.73
C VAL A 91 29.75 -7.47 7.47
N SER A 92 30.58 -7.63 6.43
CA SER A 92 31.33 -8.87 6.17
C SER A 92 32.39 -9.11 7.25
N ASN A 93 32.89 -10.35 7.32
CA ASN A 93 33.79 -10.78 8.39
C ASN A 93 34.99 -9.87 8.65
N ASP A 94 35.56 -9.27 7.62
CA ASP A 94 36.72 -8.37 7.73
C ASP A 94 36.36 -6.89 7.49
N GLY A 95 35.10 -6.56 7.34
CA GLY A 95 34.64 -5.21 7.07
C GLY A 95 34.85 -4.70 5.64
N SER A 96 35.15 -5.59 4.69
CA SER A 96 35.34 -5.19 3.29
C SER A 96 34.04 -4.78 2.61
N VAL A 97 32.92 -5.38 2.99
CA VAL A 97 31.59 -5.16 2.40
C VAL A 97 30.59 -4.84 3.49
N ILE A 98 29.80 -3.80 3.27
CA ILE A 98 28.74 -3.38 4.17
C ILE A 98 27.47 -3.16 3.34
N ALA A 99 26.33 -3.72 3.78
CA ALA A 99 25.09 -3.57 3.04
C ALA A 99 23.84 -3.47 3.91
N VAL A 100 22.81 -2.87 3.31
CA VAL A 100 21.41 -2.92 3.75
C VAL A 100 20.59 -3.64 2.71
N HIS A 101 19.51 -4.27 3.14
CA HIS A 101 18.69 -5.14 2.32
C HIS A 101 17.21 -5.04 2.69
N ASN A 102 16.35 -4.93 1.69
CA ASN A 102 14.92 -5.18 1.77
C ASN A 102 14.58 -6.41 0.93
N GLY A 103 13.82 -7.33 1.47
CA GLY A 103 13.45 -8.57 0.80
C GLY A 103 13.65 -9.80 1.68
N ILE A 104 13.61 -10.97 1.06
CA ILE A 104 13.87 -12.26 1.69
C ILE A 104 14.74 -13.12 0.77
N PHE A 105 15.83 -13.67 1.31
CA PHE A 105 16.65 -14.65 0.64
C PHE A 105 16.25 -16.06 1.06
N GLU A 106 15.48 -16.75 0.25
CA GLU A 106 14.90 -18.06 0.55
C GLU A 106 15.95 -19.15 0.77
N ASN A 107 17.05 -19.10 0.03
CA ASN A 107 18.12 -20.11 0.12
C ASN A 107 19.31 -19.69 0.99
N TYR A 108 19.12 -18.75 1.93
CA TYR A 108 20.21 -18.22 2.76
C TYR A 108 20.89 -19.31 3.62
N GLN A 109 20.15 -20.29 4.10
CA GLN A 109 20.71 -21.39 4.91
C GLN A 109 21.68 -22.26 4.11
N GLU A 110 21.34 -22.61 2.85
CA GLU A 110 22.21 -23.35 1.95
C GLU A 110 23.52 -22.57 1.70
N ILE A 111 23.39 -21.26 1.45
CA ILE A 111 24.52 -20.38 1.22
C ILE A 111 25.38 -20.24 2.48
N ARG A 112 24.76 -20.12 3.65
CA ARG A 112 25.43 -20.01 4.94
C ARG A 112 26.29 -21.24 5.23
N LEU A 113 25.75 -22.44 5.03
CA LEU A 113 26.53 -23.69 5.17
C LEU A 113 27.75 -23.75 4.22
N LYS A 114 27.58 -23.27 2.99
CA LYS A 114 28.68 -23.19 2.04
C LYS A 114 29.76 -22.19 2.48
N LEU A 115 29.37 -21.03 2.96
CA LEU A 115 30.30 -20.00 3.44
C LEU A 115 31.03 -20.45 4.72
N ASP A 116 30.35 -21.15 5.60
CA ASP A 116 30.92 -21.77 6.81
C ASP A 116 32.08 -22.72 6.45
N SER A 117 31.91 -23.53 5.40
CA SER A 117 32.98 -24.40 4.88
C SER A 117 34.20 -23.63 4.29
N HIS A 118 34.06 -22.31 4.09
CA HIS A 118 35.11 -21.40 3.64
C HIS A 118 35.61 -20.46 4.75
N ASN A 119 35.37 -20.82 6.02
CA ASN A 119 35.77 -20.09 7.24
C ASN A 119 35.09 -18.72 7.44
N TYR A 120 33.89 -18.49 6.86
CA TYR A 120 33.07 -17.37 7.22
C TYR A 120 32.31 -17.67 8.51
N THR A 121 32.24 -16.68 9.40
CA THR A 121 31.48 -16.75 10.64
C THR A 121 30.29 -15.78 10.59
N PHE A 122 29.28 -16.05 11.39
CA PHE A 122 28.03 -15.27 11.40
C PHE A 122 27.70 -14.80 12.80
N TYR A 123 27.49 -13.50 12.95
CA TYR A 123 27.17 -12.88 14.23
C TYR A 123 25.66 -12.65 14.40
N SER A 124 24.90 -12.66 13.32
CA SER A 124 23.45 -12.41 13.33
C SER A 124 22.61 -13.60 12.86
N GLN A 125 21.31 -13.48 13.05
CA GLN A 125 20.32 -14.47 12.61
C GLN A 125 19.69 -14.11 11.26
N THR A 126 20.17 -13.05 10.60
CA THR A 126 19.55 -12.51 9.39
C THR A 126 20.07 -13.21 8.13
N ASP A 127 19.21 -13.31 7.14
CA ASP A 127 19.55 -13.69 5.77
C ASP A 127 20.51 -12.68 5.12
N THR A 128 20.39 -11.40 5.47
CA THR A 128 21.20 -10.31 4.93
C THR A 128 22.70 -10.46 5.23
N GLU A 129 23.07 -10.85 6.43
CA GLU A 129 24.48 -11.11 6.75
C GLU A 129 25.08 -12.19 5.84
N THR A 130 24.28 -13.19 5.49
CA THR A 130 24.71 -14.27 4.58
C THR A 130 25.04 -13.71 3.19
N ILE A 131 24.25 -12.77 2.70
CA ILE A 131 24.46 -12.14 1.38
C ILE A 131 25.68 -11.22 1.39
N VAL A 132 25.84 -10.43 2.44
CA VAL A 132 27.02 -9.58 2.60
C VAL A 132 28.32 -10.40 2.56
N ASN A 133 28.33 -11.52 3.28
CA ASN A 133 29.45 -12.46 3.25
C ASN A 133 29.61 -13.18 1.89
N LEU A 134 28.53 -13.42 1.16
CA LEU A 134 28.60 -14.02 -0.19
C LEU A 134 29.20 -13.04 -1.21
N ILE A 135 28.81 -11.76 -1.15
CA ILE A 135 29.42 -10.70 -1.98
C ILE A 135 30.91 -10.61 -1.69
N ASP A 136 31.30 -10.57 -0.41
CA ASP A 136 32.70 -10.52 0.02
C ASP A 136 33.48 -11.76 -0.45
N TYR A 137 32.88 -12.96 -0.34
CA TYR A 137 33.48 -14.19 -0.83
C TYR A 137 33.77 -14.14 -2.33
N TYR A 138 32.85 -13.69 -3.16
CA TYR A 138 33.07 -13.59 -4.59
C TYR A 138 34.08 -12.51 -4.93
N TYR A 139 33.98 -11.34 -4.28
CA TYR A 139 34.89 -10.23 -4.44
C TYR A 139 36.36 -10.67 -4.23
N LYS A 140 36.66 -11.35 -3.14
CA LYS A 140 38.00 -11.80 -2.77
C LYS A 140 38.46 -13.01 -3.56
N LYS A 141 37.61 -14.04 -3.67
CA LYS A 141 37.99 -15.30 -4.31
C LYS A 141 38.35 -15.12 -5.77
N TYR A 142 37.61 -14.30 -6.50
CA TYR A 142 37.82 -14.11 -7.92
C TYR A 142 38.63 -12.84 -8.22
N LYS A 143 38.89 -12.00 -7.23
CA LYS A 143 39.56 -10.69 -7.38
C LYS A 143 38.90 -9.81 -8.45
N ILE A 144 37.59 -9.76 -8.43
CA ILE A 144 36.74 -9.04 -9.39
C ILE A 144 36.23 -7.73 -8.78
N GLY A 145 35.70 -6.83 -9.61
CA GLY A 145 35.10 -5.58 -9.17
C GLY A 145 33.79 -5.75 -8.41
N PRO A 146 33.28 -4.67 -7.76
CA PRO A 146 32.04 -4.69 -7.03
C PRO A 146 30.84 -5.15 -7.85
N ILE A 147 30.66 -4.63 -9.07
CA ILE A 147 29.53 -5.01 -9.96
C ILE A 147 29.55 -6.52 -10.25
N ASP A 148 30.69 -7.09 -10.61
CA ASP A 148 30.82 -8.52 -10.91
C ASP A 148 30.56 -9.39 -9.67
N ALA A 149 31.00 -8.95 -8.48
CA ALA A 149 30.77 -9.66 -7.23
C ALA A 149 29.28 -9.68 -6.85
N ILE A 150 28.61 -8.54 -7.05
CA ILE A 150 27.17 -8.42 -6.87
C ILE A 150 26.41 -9.26 -7.91
N ALA A 151 26.77 -9.19 -9.19
CA ALA A 151 26.14 -9.99 -10.25
C ALA A 151 26.20 -11.49 -9.97
N LYS A 152 27.39 -12.00 -9.58
CA LYS A 152 27.57 -13.42 -9.19
C LYS A 152 26.69 -13.80 -7.98
N THR A 153 26.49 -12.86 -7.06
CA THR A 153 25.60 -13.06 -5.91
C THR A 153 24.15 -13.13 -6.36
N MET A 154 23.70 -12.20 -7.22
CA MET A 154 22.33 -12.17 -7.74
C MET A 154 21.93 -13.44 -8.47
N VAL A 155 22.86 -14.04 -9.24
CA VAL A 155 22.61 -15.31 -9.95
C VAL A 155 22.46 -16.49 -8.97
N ARG A 156 23.10 -16.41 -7.80
CA ARG A 156 23.11 -17.50 -6.81
C ARG A 156 21.95 -17.47 -5.84
N VAL A 157 21.46 -16.29 -5.48
CA VAL A 157 20.39 -16.13 -4.49
C VAL A 157 19.01 -16.33 -5.09
N ARG A 158 18.11 -16.94 -4.31
CA ARG A 158 16.67 -17.04 -4.62
C ARG A 158 15.90 -16.12 -3.69
N GLY A 159 14.77 -15.60 -4.18
CA GLY A 159 13.90 -14.67 -3.47
C GLY A 159 14.00 -13.25 -4.00
N SER A 160 13.43 -12.30 -3.27
CA SER A 160 13.34 -10.88 -3.61
C SER A 160 14.39 -10.06 -2.86
N TYR A 161 14.92 -9.01 -3.50
CA TYR A 161 15.87 -8.10 -2.85
C TYR A 161 15.92 -6.70 -3.47
N ALA A 162 16.15 -5.73 -2.60
CA ALA A 162 16.73 -4.42 -2.90
C ALA A 162 17.98 -4.29 -2.02
N LEU A 163 19.14 -4.32 -2.63
CA LEU A 163 20.44 -4.23 -1.97
C LEU A 163 21.06 -2.86 -2.18
N VAL A 164 21.65 -2.31 -1.11
CA VAL A 164 22.52 -1.12 -1.21
C VAL A 164 23.82 -1.45 -0.49
N VAL A 165 24.94 -1.36 -1.19
CA VAL A 165 26.22 -1.91 -0.80
C VAL A 165 27.31 -0.85 -0.86
N MET A 166 28.16 -0.82 0.15
CA MET A 166 29.42 -0.06 0.20
C MET A 166 30.60 -1.02 0.30
N PHE A 167 31.64 -0.75 -0.43
CA PHE A 167 32.91 -1.47 -0.34
C PHE A 167 33.97 -0.60 0.31
N ARG A 168 34.78 -1.19 1.22
CA ARG A 168 35.87 -0.48 1.87
C ARG A 168 36.88 0.07 0.87
N ASP A 169 37.20 -0.70 -0.16
CA ASP A 169 38.24 -0.38 -1.12
C ASP A 169 37.79 0.58 -2.24
N TYR A 170 36.49 0.97 -2.24
CA TYR A 170 35.88 1.90 -3.20
C TYR A 170 35.24 3.09 -2.49
N PRO A 171 36.06 4.03 -1.98
CA PRO A 171 35.55 5.25 -1.35
C PRO A 171 34.81 6.12 -2.39
N GLY A 172 33.76 6.78 -1.98
CA GLY A 172 32.99 7.65 -2.87
C GLY A 172 32.07 6.92 -3.86
N GLU A 173 31.75 5.66 -3.60
CA GLU A 173 30.83 4.87 -4.42
C GLU A 173 29.81 4.11 -3.57
N ILE A 174 28.57 4.07 -4.06
CA ILE A 174 27.50 3.21 -3.57
C ILE A 174 27.06 2.31 -4.71
N TYR A 175 26.80 1.05 -4.42
CA TYR A 175 26.33 0.07 -5.38
C TYR A 175 24.95 -0.40 -4.99
N VAL A 176 24.10 -0.64 -5.97
CA VAL A 176 22.74 -1.15 -5.76
C VAL A 176 22.44 -2.32 -6.68
N ALA A 177 21.55 -3.19 -6.23
CA ALA A 177 21.01 -4.27 -7.04
C ALA A 177 19.55 -4.53 -6.66
N ARG A 178 18.73 -4.90 -7.64
CA ARG A 178 17.31 -5.10 -7.43
C ARG A 178 16.78 -6.38 -8.07
N LYS A 179 15.88 -7.04 -7.33
CA LYS A 179 14.93 -8.03 -7.83
C LYS A 179 13.66 -7.94 -6.98
N GLU A 180 12.54 -7.54 -7.60
CA GLU A 180 11.19 -7.46 -7.05
C GLU A 180 10.99 -6.38 -5.97
N SER A 181 11.83 -6.29 -4.93
CA SER A 181 11.71 -5.25 -3.89
C SER A 181 11.96 -3.86 -4.47
N PRO A 182 11.13 -2.83 -4.09
CA PRO A 182 11.25 -1.49 -4.68
C PRO A 182 12.55 -0.79 -4.30
N LEU A 183 13.17 -0.13 -5.30
CA LEU A 183 14.34 0.70 -5.13
C LEU A 183 14.38 1.76 -6.24
N ILE A 184 14.67 3.00 -5.87
CA ILE A 184 14.84 4.14 -6.78
C ILE A 184 16.17 4.84 -6.51
N ILE A 185 16.69 5.53 -7.51
CA ILE A 185 17.90 6.34 -7.41
C ILE A 185 17.55 7.78 -7.77
N GLY A 186 17.72 8.70 -6.82
CA GLY A 186 17.54 10.14 -7.04
C GLY A 186 18.86 10.81 -7.45
N VAL A 187 18.77 11.80 -8.33
CA VAL A 187 19.94 12.55 -8.79
C VAL A 187 19.74 14.05 -8.54
N GLY A 188 20.71 14.67 -7.89
CA GLY A 188 20.81 16.10 -7.66
C GLY A 188 22.07 16.69 -8.27
N ASP A 189 22.37 17.97 -7.94
CA ASP A 189 23.57 18.65 -8.36
C ASP A 189 24.78 18.21 -7.51
N GLU A 190 25.66 17.41 -8.10
CA GLU A 190 26.81 16.76 -7.45
C GLU A 190 26.43 15.96 -6.18
N GLU A 191 25.24 15.39 -6.17
CA GLU A 191 24.77 14.50 -5.12
C GLU A 191 23.82 13.45 -5.68
N SER A 192 23.81 12.26 -5.07
CA SER A 192 22.95 11.15 -5.46
C SER A 192 22.32 10.50 -4.23
N PHE A 193 21.13 9.98 -4.41
CA PHE A 193 20.31 9.39 -3.37
C PHE A 193 19.85 7.99 -3.78
N VAL A 194 19.68 7.12 -2.82
CA VAL A 194 19.00 5.83 -3.00
C VAL A 194 17.84 5.77 -2.02
N ALA A 195 16.69 5.28 -2.43
CA ALA A 195 15.59 5.08 -1.52
C ALA A 195 14.72 3.89 -1.93
N SER A 196 14.11 3.26 -0.95
CA SER A 196 13.08 2.25 -1.21
C SER A 196 11.71 2.84 -1.54
N ASP A 197 11.55 4.18 -1.34
CA ASP A 197 10.34 4.91 -1.72
C ASP A 197 10.64 6.39 -1.93
N VAL A 198 9.88 7.01 -2.82
CA VAL A 198 10.02 8.41 -3.25
C VAL A 198 9.97 9.43 -2.11
N PRO A 199 9.05 9.35 -1.12
CA PRO A 199 8.96 10.32 -0.03
C PRO A 199 10.28 10.57 0.72
N ALA A 200 11.18 9.58 0.78
CA ALA A 200 12.46 9.70 1.48
C ALA A 200 13.39 10.77 0.91
N ILE A 201 13.27 11.06 -0.39
CA ILE A 201 14.20 11.92 -1.13
C ILE A 201 13.57 13.17 -1.74
N LEU A 202 12.25 13.34 -1.67
CA LEU A 202 11.51 14.47 -2.27
C LEU A 202 12.01 15.85 -1.81
N ASN A 203 12.52 15.97 -0.58
CA ASN A 203 13.07 17.22 -0.06
C ASN A 203 14.40 17.63 -0.74
N TYR A 204 15.02 16.72 -1.47
CA TYR A 204 16.33 16.91 -2.08
C TYR A 204 16.27 16.88 -3.60
N THR A 205 15.51 15.97 -4.19
CA THR A 205 15.36 15.85 -5.63
C THR A 205 14.02 15.24 -6.03
N ARG A 206 13.52 15.66 -7.20
CA ARG A 206 12.37 15.05 -7.88
C ARG A 206 12.78 14.20 -9.09
N LYS A 207 14.06 14.23 -9.44
CA LYS A 207 14.62 13.49 -10.58
C LYS A 207 15.05 12.11 -10.12
N VAL A 208 14.38 11.08 -10.64
CA VAL A 208 14.60 9.69 -10.22
C VAL A 208 14.80 8.75 -11.41
N TYR A 209 15.60 7.73 -11.19
CA TYR A 209 15.66 6.55 -12.02
C TYR A 209 14.96 5.39 -11.32
N TYR A 210 14.18 4.64 -12.07
CA TYR A 210 13.63 3.36 -11.64
C TYR A 210 14.57 2.24 -12.11
N ILE A 211 15.01 1.43 -11.15
CA ILE A 211 15.84 0.26 -11.44
C ILE A 211 14.93 -0.96 -11.66
N ASP A 212 15.19 -1.74 -12.71
CA ASP A 212 14.38 -2.92 -13.04
C ASP A 212 14.95 -4.19 -12.40
N ASN A 213 14.22 -5.32 -12.55
CA ASN A 213 14.67 -6.60 -12.01
C ASN A 213 15.95 -7.06 -12.69
N TYR A 214 16.88 -7.58 -11.87
CA TYR A 214 18.20 -8.05 -12.30
C TYR A 214 19.12 -6.96 -12.85
N GLU A 215 18.85 -5.70 -12.54
CA GLU A 215 19.75 -4.59 -12.80
C GLU A 215 20.55 -4.20 -11.56
N MET A 216 21.70 -3.62 -11.82
CA MET A 216 22.62 -3.05 -10.84
C MET A 216 22.94 -1.61 -11.22
N ALA A 217 23.39 -0.81 -10.25
CA ALA A 217 23.95 0.49 -10.55
C ALA A 217 25.16 0.80 -9.67
N ARG A 218 26.12 1.53 -10.23
CA ARG A 218 27.20 2.24 -9.56
C ARG A 218 26.82 3.70 -9.44
N ILE A 219 26.89 4.23 -8.24
CA ILE A 219 26.43 5.58 -7.90
C ILE A 219 27.58 6.37 -7.32
N THR A 220 27.86 7.53 -7.93
CA THR A 220 28.79 8.53 -7.47
C THR A 220 28.06 9.87 -7.34
N PRO A 221 28.70 10.95 -6.81
CA PRO A 221 28.03 12.24 -6.69
C PRO A 221 27.53 12.78 -8.04
N GLY A 222 26.20 12.83 -8.21
CA GLY A 222 25.52 13.32 -9.43
C GLY A 222 25.58 12.40 -10.66
N VAL A 223 26.20 11.20 -10.56
CA VAL A 223 26.36 10.28 -11.70
C VAL A 223 25.91 8.87 -11.32
N VAL A 224 25.15 8.24 -12.21
CA VAL A 224 24.64 6.87 -12.06
C VAL A 224 24.92 6.08 -13.33
N GLU A 225 25.55 4.94 -13.19
CA GLU A 225 25.81 3.99 -14.27
C GLU A 225 25.06 2.68 -13.99
N PHE A 226 24.23 2.24 -14.93
CA PHE A 226 23.43 1.02 -14.79
C PHE A 226 24.05 -0.15 -15.54
N TYR A 227 23.89 -1.35 -14.99
CA TYR A 227 24.45 -2.59 -15.51
C TYR A 227 23.42 -3.70 -15.45
N ASP A 228 23.44 -4.60 -16.43
CA ASP A 228 22.73 -5.89 -16.38
C ASP A 228 23.56 -6.95 -15.63
N LEU A 229 23.02 -8.19 -15.56
CA LEU A 229 23.72 -9.33 -14.93
C LEU A 229 25.04 -9.75 -15.62
N ASN A 230 25.24 -9.36 -16.88
CA ASN A 230 26.46 -9.65 -17.61
C ASN A 230 27.53 -8.58 -17.37
N GLY A 231 27.17 -7.47 -16.73
CA GLY A 231 28.01 -6.30 -16.53
C GLY A 231 27.99 -5.32 -17.71
N ASP A 232 27.05 -5.50 -18.65
CA ASP A 232 26.87 -4.59 -19.77
C ASP A 232 26.12 -3.34 -19.33
N ILE A 233 26.51 -2.17 -19.88
CA ILE A 233 25.89 -0.88 -19.53
C ILE A 233 24.47 -0.80 -20.11
N VAL A 234 23.51 -0.48 -19.24
CA VAL A 234 22.10 -0.24 -19.57
C VAL A 234 21.80 1.25 -19.55
N LYS A 235 21.08 1.75 -20.56
CA LYS A 235 20.60 3.14 -20.56
C LYS A 235 19.24 3.21 -19.89
N LYS A 236 19.05 4.21 -19.03
CA LYS A 236 17.81 4.48 -18.32
C LYS A 236 17.32 5.90 -18.54
N ASP A 237 16.01 6.07 -18.59
CA ASP A 237 15.37 7.37 -18.67
C ASP A 237 15.22 7.97 -17.27
N LEU A 238 15.48 9.27 -17.18
CA LEU A 238 15.30 10.05 -15.97
C LEU A 238 13.85 10.53 -15.91
N HIS A 239 13.18 10.23 -14.79
CA HIS A 239 11.78 10.61 -14.55
C HIS A 239 11.72 11.77 -13.55
N GLU A 240 10.75 12.66 -13.72
CA GLU A 240 10.45 13.70 -12.75
C GLU A 240 9.17 13.35 -11.97
N VAL A 241 9.28 13.37 -10.65
CA VAL A 241 8.17 13.07 -9.74
C VAL A 241 7.38 14.34 -9.46
N GLU A 242 6.10 14.34 -9.79
CA GLU A 242 5.19 15.48 -9.63
C GLU A 242 4.64 15.66 -8.20
N TRP A 243 4.95 14.76 -7.27
CA TRP A 243 4.43 14.82 -5.91
C TRP A 243 4.94 16.05 -5.15
N ASP A 244 4.00 16.70 -4.41
CA ASP A 244 4.34 17.77 -3.51
C ASP A 244 4.89 17.21 -2.18
N ALA A 245 6.05 17.72 -1.74
CA ALA A 245 6.64 17.35 -0.46
C ALA A 245 5.75 17.75 0.72
N GLU A 246 5.02 18.87 0.63
CA GLU A 246 4.08 19.34 1.66
C GLU A 246 2.88 18.41 1.81
N ALA A 247 2.48 17.69 0.75
CA ALA A 247 1.40 16.71 0.82
C ALA A 247 1.72 15.53 1.75
N ALA A 248 2.99 15.25 2.00
CA ALA A 248 3.46 14.22 2.93
C ALA A 248 3.59 14.71 4.39
N GLU A 249 3.08 15.90 4.73
CA GLU A 249 3.07 16.45 6.10
C GLU A 249 1.69 16.33 6.74
N LYS A 250 1.64 16.38 8.09
CA LYS A 250 0.37 16.27 8.85
C LYS A 250 -0.57 17.48 8.69
N ALA A 251 -0.09 18.61 8.18
CA ALA A 251 -0.89 19.82 7.92
C ALA A 251 -1.77 20.28 9.10
N GLY A 252 -1.27 20.16 10.35
CA GLY A 252 -1.99 20.55 11.56
C GLY A 252 -2.88 19.48 12.17
N TYR A 253 -3.05 18.33 11.55
CA TYR A 253 -3.76 17.20 12.14
C TYR A 253 -2.87 16.46 13.15
N GLU A 254 -3.48 15.87 14.16
CA GLU A 254 -2.77 15.05 15.15
C GLU A 254 -2.16 13.80 14.50
N HIS A 255 -2.91 13.15 13.59
CA HIS A 255 -2.53 11.93 12.90
C HIS A 255 -2.69 12.05 11.38
N PHE A 256 -1.83 11.35 10.62
CA PHE A 256 -1.96 11.23 9.16
C PHE A 256 -3.31 10.61 8.77
N MET A 257 -3.76 9.58 9.47
CA MET A 257 -5.03 8.93 9.17
C MET A 257 -6.21 9.91 9.20
N MET A 258 -6.28 10.82 10.19
CA MET A 258 -7.35 11.83 10.26
C MET A 258 -7.22 12.84 9.11
N LYS A 259 -6.00 13.29 8.79
CA LYS A 259 -5.75 14.12 7.60
C LYS A 259 -6.26 13.43 6.33
N GLU A 260 -5.90 12.16 6.15
CA GLU A 260 -6.25 11.37 4.96
C GLU A 260 -7.76 11.08 4.88
N ILE A 261 -8.45 10.94 6.01
CA ILE A 261 -9.92 10.91 6.04
C ILE A 261 -10.50 12.24 5.51
N HIS A 262 -9.94 13.39 5.93
CA HIS A 262 -10.38 14.71 5.46
C HIS A 262 -9.97 15.00 4.00
N GLU A 263 -8.99 14.31 3.46
CA GLU A 263 -8.55 14.42 2.06
C GLU A 263 -9.41 13.61 1.10
N GLN A 264 -10.30 12.72 1.57
CA GLN A 264 -11.11 11.86 0.71
C GLN A 264 -11.96 12.63 -0.32
N PRO A 265 -12.61 13.76 0.02
CA PRO A 265 -13.33 14.55 -0.98
C PRO A 265 -12.44 15.00 -2.14
N ARG A 266 -11.22 15.47 -1.84
CA ARG A 266 -10.25 15.86 -2.85
C ARG A 266 -9.74 14.68 -3.65
N ALA A 267 -9.31 13.59 -2.99
CA ALA A 267 -8.78 12.41 -3.64
C ALA A 267 -9.79 11.79 -4.62
N LEU A 268 -11.06 11.71 -4.23
CA LEU A 268 -12.12 11.22 -5.11
C LEU A 268 -12.35 12.17 -6.29
N ASN A 269 -12.40 13.48 -6.05
CA ASN A 269 -12.55 14.48 -7.09
C ASN A 269 -11.40 14.45 -8.11
N ASP A 270 -10.15 14.31 -7.66
CA ASP A 270 -8.98 14.27 -8.52
C ASP A 270 -8.97 12.98 -9.37
N THR A 271 -9.38 11.84 -8.78
CA THR A 271 -9.59 10.57 -9.51
C THR A 271 -10.64 10.75 -10.62
N VAL A 272 -11.79 11.31 -10.28
CA VAL A 272 -12.93 11.46 -11.20
C VAL A 272 -12.59 12.42 -12.34
N LYS A 273 -12.00 13.56 -12.03
CA LYS A 273 -11.63 14.60 -13.03
C LYS A 273 -10.62 14.12 -14.06
N ALA A 274 -9.81 13.11 -13.74
CA ALA A 274 -8.85 12.56 -14.68
C ALA A 274 -9.51 11.83 -15.86
N TYR A 275 -10.76 11.37 -15.70
CA TYR A 275 -11.43 10.50 -16.67
C TYR A 275 -12.80 11.02 -17.14
N ILE A 276 -13.41 12.00 -16.47
CA ILE A 276 -14.65 12.64 -16.91
C ILE A 276 -14.33 13.88 -17.69
N LYS A 277 -14.93 14.03 -18.89
CA LYS A 277 -14.88 15.22 -19.74
C LYS A 277 -16.18 16.01 -19.62
N GLY A 278 -16.07 17.33 -19.64
CA GLY A 278 -17.17 18.27 -19.45
C GLY A 278 -17.17 18.87 -18.05
N ASP A 279 -18.03 19.88 -17.87
CA ASP A 279 -18.21 20.55 -16.57
C ASP A 279 -19.54 20.08 -15.94
N PRO A 280 -19.51 19.47 -14.73
CA PRO A 280 -20.74 19.03 -14.06
C PRO A 280 -21.72 20.17 -13.75
N SER A 281 -21.27 21.43 -13.72
CA SER A 281 -22.13 22.59 -13.51
C SER A 281 -22.88 23.05 -14.77
N GLU A 282 -22.43 22.60 -15.94
CA GLU A 282 -23.03 22.93 -17.23
C GLU A 282 -24.13 21.93 -17.63
N LYS A 283 -25.00 22.35 -18.59
CA LYS A 283 -26.04 21.45 -19.12
C LYS A 283 -25.53 20.49 -20.21
N ALA A 284 -24.31 20.71 -20.70
CA ALA A 284 -23.70 19.84 -21.69
C ALA A 284 -23.49 18.42 -21.10
N PRO A 285 -23.72 17.36 -21.88
CA PRO A 285 -23.52 16.00 -21.39
C PRO A 285 -22.07 15.73 -20.96
N LEU A 286 -21.89 15.06 -19.85
CA LEU A 286 -20.61 14.51 -19.44
C LEU A 286 -20.29 13.24 -20.22
N SER A 287 -19.01 12.97 -20.45
CA SER A 287 -18.54 11.76 -21.09
C SER A 287 -17.31 11.20 -20.38
N LEU A 288 -17.00 9.92 -20.61
CA LEU A 288 -15.80 9.28 -20.12
C LEU A 288 -14.70 9.26 -21.18
N ASP A 289 -13.47 9.43 -20.73
CA ASP A 289 -12.27 9.31 -21.56
C ASP A 289 -11.26 8.35 -20.91
N PHE A 290 -11.16 7.15 -21.45
CA PHE A 290 -10.19 6.16 -21.03
C PHE A 290 -8.92 6.14 -21.89
N SER A 291 -8.70 7.13 -22.75
CA SER A 291 -7.52 7.18 -23.64
C SER A 291 -6.20 7.07 -22.87
N SER A 292 -6.13 7.69 -21.68
CA SER A 292 -4.95 7.62 -20.81
C SER A 292 -4.68 6.22 -20.21
N THR A 293 -5.69 5.35 -20.19
CA THR A 293 -5.52 3.96 -19.72
C THR A 293 -5.03 3.03 -20.81
N GLY A 294 -5.15 3.42 -22.07
CA GLY A 294 -4.89 2.57 -23.23
C GLY A 294 -6.02 1.58 -23.57
N LEU A 295 -7.12 1.53 -22.80
CA LEU A 295 -8.29 0.70 -23.11
C LEU A 295 -9.11 1.30 -24.25
N THR A 296 -9.45 0.47 -25.23
CA THR A 296 -10.34 0.84 -26.34
C THR A 296 -11.75 0.31 -26.12
N GLU A 297 -12.75 0.95 -26.73
CA GLU A 297 -14.13 0.45 -26.69
C GLU A 297 -14.27 -0.94 -27.32
N GLU A 298 -13.49 -1.24 -28.35
CA GLU A 298 -13.49 -2.56 -29.01
C GLU A 298 -13.03 -3.65 -28.03
N GLU A 299 -11.95 -3.41 -27.28
CA GLU A 299 -11.48 -4.33 -26.24
C GLU A 299 -12.54 -4.51 -25.15
N ILE A 300 -13.16 -3.41 -24.68
CA ILE A 300 -14.20 -3.47 -23.63
C ILE A 300 -15.39 -4.33 -24.09
N ARG A 301 -15.84 -4.19 -25.33
CA ARG A 301 -16.92 -5.04 -25.90
C ARG A 301 -16.52 -6.51 -26.04
N GLY A 302 -15.22 -6.77 -26.24
CA GLY A 302 -14.69 -8.13 -26.42
C GLY A 302 -14.54 -8.93 -25.13
N PHE A 303 -14.50 -8.28 -23.97
CA PHE A 303 -14.37 -9.00 -22.69
C PHE A 303 -15.64 -9.77 -22.33
N SER A 304 -15.48 -11.05 -22.00
CA SER A 304 -16.54 -11.96 -21.56
C SER A 304 -16.71 -11.99 -20.05
N GLN A 305 -15.66 -11.66 -19.30
CA GLN A 305 -15.61 -11.68 -17.84
C GLN A 305 -14.58 -10.67 -17.33
N ILE A 306 -14.80 -10.18 -16.12
CA ILE A 306 -13.80 -9.43 -15.35
C ILE A 306 -13.32 -10.31 -14.20
N LEU A 307 -12.01 -10.44 -14.05
CA LEU A 307 -11.36 -11.08 -12.91
C LEU A 307 -10.65 -10.00 -12.08
N ILE A 308 -11.17 -9.68 -10.90
CA ILE A 308 -10.52 -8.73 -9.99
C ILE A 308 -9.63 -9.50 -9.03
N VAL A 309 -8.35 -9.11 -8.92
CA VAL A 309 -7.42 -9.70 -7.97
C VAL A 309 -6.78 -8.60 -7.12
N ALA A 310 -6.87 -8.74 -5.81
CA ALA A 310 -6.38 -7.73 -4.87
C ALA A 310 -6.11 -8.31 -3.47
N CYS A 311 -5.57 -7.48 -2.57
CA CYS A 311 -5.28 -7.83 -1.18
C CYS A 311 -5.86 -6.78 -0.22
N GLY A 312 -6.29 -7.20 0.98
CA GLY A 312 -6.74 -6.31 2.05
C GLY A 312 -7.90 -5.39 1.62
N SER A 313 -7.79 -4.09 1.92
CA SER A 313 -8.83 -3.10 1.56
C SER A 313 -9.11 -3.04 0.05
N ALA A 314 -8.09 -3.24 -0.79
CA ALA A 314 -8.28 -3.29 -2.25
C ALA A 314 -9.13 -4.50 -2.68
N TYR A 315 -9.05 -5.63 -1.97
CA TYR A 315 -9.95 -6.77 -2.18
C TYR A 315 -11.40 -6.39 -1.83
N HIS A 316 -11.62 -5.63 -0.75
CA HIS A 316 -12.96 -5.16 -0.38
C HIS A 316 -13.53 -4.16 -1.42
N VAL A 317 -12.67 -3.33 -2.05
CA VAL A 317 -13.07 -2.54 -3.24
C VAL A 317 -13.57 -3.47 -4.33
N GLY A 318 -12.86 -4.56 -4.60
CA GLY A 318 -13.26 -5.56 -5.59
C GLY A 318 -14.60 -6.22 -5.27
N VAL A 319 -14.88 -6.49 -3.98
CA VAL A 319 -16.20 -7.03 -3.55
C VAL A 319 -17.32 -6.06 -3.88
N VAL A 320 -17.14 -4.77 -3.62
CA VAL A 320 -18.10 -3.72 -4.01
C VAL A 320 -18.21 -3.63 -5.53
N ALA A 321 -17.07 -3.58 -6.23
CA ALA A 321 -17.00 -3.46 -7.68
C ALA A 321 -17.72 -4.62 -8.40
N GLN A 322 -17.69 -5.82 -7.85
CA GLN A 322 -18.42 -6.96 -8.40
C GLN A 322 -19.90 -6.64 -8.56
N TYR A 323 -20.57 -6.19 -7.50
CA TYR A 323 -21.99 -5.84 -7.55
C TYR A 323 -22.26 -4.71 -8.53
N VAL A 324 -21.46 -3.66 -8.51
CA VAL A 324 -21.68 -2.48 -9.37
C VAL A 324 -21.47 -2.80 -10.85
N ILE A 325 -20.39 -3.54 -11.18
CA ILE A 325 -20.07 -3.88 -12.57
C ILE A 325 -21.07 -4.90 -13.13
N GLU A 326 -21.42 -5.94 -12.35
CA GLU A 326 -22.40 -6.95 -12.80
C GLU A 326 -23.76 -6.33 -13.04
N ASP A 327 -24.18 -5.37 -12.17
CA ASP A 327 -25.47 -4.73 -12.35
C ASP A 327 -25.50 -3.70 -13.49
N LEU A 328 -24.47 -2.88 -13.65
CA LEU A 328 -24.46 -1.84 -14.68
C LEU A 328 -24.00 -2.36 -16.05
N ALA A 329 -22.88 -3.07 -16.11
CA ALA A 329 -22.26 -3.48 -17.37
C ALA A 329 -22.69 -4.88 -17.85
N LYS A 330 -23.48 -5.61 -17.05
CA LYS A 330 -23.98 -6.96 -17.37
C LYS A 330 -22.88 -7.92 -17.82
N ILE A 331 -21.71 -7.81 -17.18
CA ILE A 331 -20.55 -8.66 -17.40
C ILE A 331 -20.22 -9.42 -16.12
N PRO A 332 -20.06 -10.76 -16.13
CA PRO A 332 -19.72 -11.51 -14.93
C PRO A 332 -18.41 -11.06 -14.31
N VAL A 333 -18.39 -10.90 -13.00
CA VAL A 333 -17.19 -10.50 -12.23
C VAL A 333 -16.83 -11.60 -11.24
N ARG A 334 -15.58 -11.99 -11.26
CA ARG A 334 -14.99 -12.88 -10.26
C ARG A 334 -13.96 -12.12 -9.46
N ILE A 335 -14.00 -12.27 -8.15
CA ILE A 335 -13.01 -11.67 -7.27
C ILE A 335 -12.18 -12.74 -6.58
N GLU A 336 -10.85 -12.51 -6.49
CA GLU A 336 -9.89 -13.42 -5.88
C GLU A 336 -8.91 -12.66 -4.98
N LEU A 337 -8.51 -13.28 -3.88
CA LEU A 337 -7.37 -12.81 -3.08
C LEU A 337 -6.06 -13.07 -3.82
N GLY A 338 -5.16 -12.08 -3.86
CA GLY A 338 -3.88 -12.19 -4.55
C GLY A 338 -3.05 -13.38 -4.08
N SER A 339 -2.96 -13.60 -2.77
CA SER A 339 -2.26 -14.74 -2.16
C SER A 339 -2.79 -16.10 -2.61
N GLU A 340 -4.11 -16.23 -2.79
CA GLU A 340 -4.72 -17.48 -3.20
C GLU A 340 -4.66 -17.70 -4.72
N PHE A 341 -4.87 -16.62 -5.49
CA PHE A 341 -4.89 -16.68 -6.94
C PHE A 341 -3.55 -17.15 -7.52
N ARG A 342 -2.43 -16.69 -6.97
CA ARG A 342 -1.08 -17.00 -7.50
C ARG A 342 -0.74 -18.49 -7.47
N TYR A 343 -1.30 -19.26 -6.51
CA TYR A 343 -1.00 -20.68 -6.33
C TYR A 343 -2.10 -21.61 -6.86
N ARG A 344 -3.23 -21.05 -7.22
CA ARG A 344 -4.38 -21.82 -7.67
C ARG A 344 -4.37 -22.04 -9.17
N ASN A 345 -4.69 -23.25 -9.62
CA ASN A 345 -4.98 -23.56 -11.00
C ASN A 345 -6.40 -23.10 -11.36
N ALA A 346 -6.62 -21.78 -11.42
CA ALA A 346 -7.92 -21.23 -11.78
C ALA A 346 -8.25 -21.51 -13.25
N ILE A 347 -9.49 -21.95 -13.50
CA ILE A 347 -10.06 -22.01 -14.86
C ILE A 347 -10.50 -20.58 -15.19
N LEU A 348 -9.91 -20.00 -16.23
CA LEU A 348 -10.15 -18.63 -16.66
C LEU A 348 -10.66 -18.62 -18.10
N ASP A 349 -11.57 -17.70 -18.39
CA ASP A 349 -11.98 -17.39 -19.74
C ASP A 349 -10.82 -16.66 -20.45
N LYS A 350 -10.51 -17.05 -21.68
CA LYS A 350 -9.42 -16.43 -22.45
C LYS A 350 -9.68 -14.96 -22.80
N ASN A 351 -10.94 -14.56 -22.84
CA ASN A 351 -11.37 -13.19 -23.09
C ASN A 351 -11.67 -12.43 -21.79
N ALA A 352 -11.20 -12.92 -20.63
CA ALA A 352 -11.34 -12.19 -19.39
C ALA A 352 -10.34 -11.03 -19.31
N LEU A 353 -10.77 -9.91 -18.70
CA LEU A 353 -9.90 -8.83 -18.27
C LEU A 353 -9.50 -9.09 -16.81
N ALA A 354 -8.20 -9.19 -16.54
CA ALA A 354 -7.69 -9.25 -15.17
C ALA A 354 -7.45 -7.82 -14.64
N VAL A 355 -8.23 -7.41 -13.64
CA VAL A 355 -8.11 -6.11 -12.97
C VAL A 355 -7.35 -6.29 -11.67
N ILE A 356 -6.19 -5.67 -11.55
CA ILE A 356 -5.31 -5.73 -10.38
C ILE A 356 -5.41 -4.41 -9.62
N ILE A 357 -5.91 -4.46 -8.38
CA ILE A 357 -6.09 -3.25 -7.56
C ILE A 357 -5.01 -3.23 -6.48
N SER A 358 -4.21 -2.15 -6.43
CA SER A 358 -3.17 -1.95 -5.43
C SER A 358 -2.87 -0.47 -5.24
N GLN A 359 -2.95 0.04 -4.00
CA GLN A 359 -2.62 1.44 -3.71
C GLN A 359 -1.16 1.74 -4.07
N SER A 360 -0.21 0.95 -3.57
CA SER A 360 1.22 1.16 -3.80
C SER A 360 1.70 0.70 -5.17
N GLY A 361 0.98 -0.24 -5.80
CA GLY A 361 1.45 -0.93 -7.01
C GLY A 361 2.69 -1.80 -6.79
N GLU A 362 3.04 -2.10 -5.52
CA GLU A 362 4.22 -2.88 -5.12
C GLU A 362 3.88 -4.08 -4.23
N THR A 363 2.58 -4.39 -4.04
CA THR A 363 2.15 -5.54 -3.24
C THR A 363 2.59 -6.84 -3.90
N ALA A 364 3.39 -7.66 -3.21
CA ALA A 364 4.01 -8.87 -3.77
C ALA A 364 2.99 -9.83 -4.38
N ASP A 365 1.92 -10.16 -3.64
CA ASP A 365 0.88 -11.07 -4.13
C ASP A 365 0.11 -10.50 -5.32
N SER A 366 -0.18 -9.19 -5.32
CA SER A 366 -0.87 -8.53 -6.44
C SER A 366 0.02 -8.50 -7.70
N LEU A 367 1.33 -8.27 -7.55
CA LEU A 367 2.29 -8.30 -8.66
C LEU A 367 2.45 -9.73 -9.21
N ALA A 368 2.53 -10.72 -8.33
CA ALA A 368 2.58 -12.13 -8.73
C ALA A 368 1.29 -12.55 -9.46
N ALA A 369 0.13 -12.07 -8.98
CA ALA A 369 -1.16 -12.32 -9.64
C ALA A 369 -1.23 -11.68 -11.03
N LEU A 370 -0.72 -10.44 -11.20
CA LEU A 370 -0.59 -9.79 -12.51
C LEU A 370 0.20 -10.66 -13.49
N ARG A 371 1.37 -11.11 -13.07
CA ARG A 371 2.26 -11.95 -13.89
C ARG A 371 1.59 -13.28 -14.25
N ALA A 372 0.96 -13.94 -13.27
CA ALA A 372 0.22 -15.18 -13.48
C ALA A 372 -0.97 -15.02 -14.45
N ALA A 373 -1.64 -13.87 -14.46
CA ALA A 373 -2.69 -13.55 -15.43
C ALA A 373 -2.11 -13.36 -16.83
N LYS A 374 -1.00 -12.63 -16.96
CA LYS A 374 -0.30 -12.42 -18.25
C LYS A 374 0.26 -13.72 -18.83
N GLU A 375 0.88 -14.58 -18.01
CA GLU A 375 1.37 -15.91 -18.43
C GLU A 375 0.24 -16.80 -18.99
N ARG A 376 -0.99 -16.61 -18.50
CA ARG A 376 -2.19 -17.29 -18.99
C ARG A 376 -2.84 -16.60 -20.21
N GLY A 377 -2.22 -15.54 -20.72
CA GLY A 377 -2.66 -14.82 -21.91
C GLY A 377 -3.81 -13.84 -21.69
N LEU A 378 -4.14 -13.47 -20.45
CA LEU A 378 -5.17 -12.48 -20.17
C LEU A 378 -4.64 -11.06 -20.39
N LYS A 379 -5.51 -10.17 -20.88
CA LYS A 379 -5.29 -8.73 -20.80
C LYS A 379 -5.39 -8.26 -19.35
N THR A 380 -4.59 -7.27 -18.98
CA THR A 380 -4.49 -6.78 -17.61
C THR A 380 -4.74 -5.29 -17.52
N LEU A 381 -5.51 -4.88 -16.52
CA LEU A 381 -5.72 -3.48 -16.11
C LEU A 381 -5.26 -3.30 -14.67
N ALA A 382 -4.33 -2.40 -14.44
CA ALA A 382 -3.92 -2.00 -13.10
C ALA A 382 -4.73 -0.78 -12.62
N ILE A 383 -5.28 -0.83 -11.39
CA ILE A 383 -5.79 0.35 -10.69
C ILE A 383 -4.80 0.64 -9.55
N VAL A 384 -4.01 1.70 -9.71
CA VAL A 384 -2.90 2.03 -8.80
C VAL A 384 -2.84 3.53 -8.50
N ASN A 385 -2.25 3.89 -7.37
CA ASN A 385 -2.05 5.31 -7.01
C ASN A 385 -0.63 5.80 -7.32
N VAL A 386 0.37 4.92 -7.25
CA VAL A 386 1.78 5.30 -7.43
C VAL A 386 2.17 5.18 -8.90
N VAL A 387 2.47 6.34 -9.51
CA VAL A 387 2.94 6.42 -10.90
C VAL A 387 4.29 5.72 -11.02
N GLY A 388 4.46 4.88 -12.06
CA GLY A 388 5.70 4.16 -12.29
C GLY A 388 5.97 2.98 -11.35
N SER A 389 4.98 2.56 -10.53
CA SER A 389 5.09 1.36 -9.70
C SER A 389 5.25 0.09 -10.55
N SER A 390 5.72 -1.00 -9.93
CA SER A 390 5.98 -2.26 -10.63
C SER A 390 4.73 -2.81 -11.34
N ILE A 391 3.57 -2.78 -10.65
CA ILE A 391 2.29 -3.22 -11.24
C ILE A 391 1.93 -2.31 -12.44
N ALA A 392 2.11 -0.98 -12.31
CA ALA A 392 1.82 -0.04 -13.40
C ALA A 392 2.69 -0.27 -14.64
N ARG A 393 3.97 -0.58 -14.45
CA ARG A 393 4.89 -0.83 -15.57
C ARG A 393 4.68 -2.17 -16.27
N GLU A 394 4.17 -3.18 -15.54
CA GLU A 394 4.00 -4.53 -16.07
C GLU A 394 2.60 -4.78 -16.64
N ALA A 395 1.58 -4.00 -16.26
CA ALA A 395 0.21 -4.15 -16.78
C ALA A 395 0.10 -3.68 -18.24
N ASP A 396 -0.87 -4.24 -18.98
CA ASP A 396 -1.16 -3.82 -20.36
C ASP A 396 -1.87 -2.46 -20.38
N HIS A 397 -2.72 -2.20 -19.38
CA HIS A 397 -3.51 -0.98 -19.21
C HIS A 397 -3.37 -0.48 -17.77
N VAL A 398 -3.37 0.83 -17.57
CA VAL A 398 -3.21 1.44 -16.23
C VAL A 398 -4.22 2.55 -16.01
N MET A 399 -4.92 2.48 -14.87
CA MET A 399 -5.79 3.54 -14.37
C MET A 399 -5.23 4.07 -13.05
N TYR A 400 -4.77 5.32 -13.05
CA TYR A 400 -4.25 5.97 -11.84
C TYR A 400 -5.36 6.63 -11.04
N THR A 401 -5.29 6.52 -9.71
CA THR A 401 -6.29 7.10 -8.80
C THR A 401 -5.98 8.54 -8.37
N TYR A 402 -4.77 9.02 -8.59
CA TYR A 402 -4.35 10.40 -8.27
C TYR A 402 -4.69 10.88 -6.85
N ALA A 403 -4.79 9.96 -5.88
CA ALA A 403 -5.15 10.27 -4.49
C ALA A 403 -4.02 10.99 -3.72
N GLY A 404 -2.85 11.16 -4.32
CA GLY A 404 -1.65 11.68 -3.68
C GLY A 404 -1.04 10.69 -2.69
N PRO A 405 0.03 11.07 -1.95
CA PRO A 405 0.69 10.19 -1.00
C PRO A 405 -0.24 9.85 0.18
N GLU A 406 -0.31 8.57 0.55
CA GLU A 406 -1.02 8.07 1.71
C GLU A 406 -0.02 7.42 2.66
N ILE A 407 0.13 8.00 3.87
CA ILE A 407 1.20 7.69 4.83
C ILE A 407 0.73 6.78 5.95
N ALA A 408 -0.48 6.99 6.49
CA ALA A 408 -1.06 6.11 7.50
C ALA A 408 -1.09 4.67 6.99
N VAL A 409 -0.71 3.71 7.85
CA VAL A 409 -0.63 2.30 7.47
C VAL A 409 -2.01 1.78 7.05
N ALA A 410 -3.04 2.06 7.84
CA ALA A 410 -4.41 1.75 7.49
C ALA A 410 -4.90 2.68 6.37
N THR A 411 -5.28 2.12 5.22
CA THR A 411 -5.73 2.90 4.07
C THR A 411 -7.10 3.52 4.28
N THR A 412 -7.30 4.75 3.81
CA THR A 412 -8.57 5.48 3.85
C THR A 412 -8.89 6.16 2.52
N LYS A 413 -8.16 7.21 2.15
CA LYS A 413 -8.42 7.96 0.92
C LYS A 413 -8.16 7.14 -0.34
N ALA A 414 -7.18 6.26 -0.32
CA ALA A 414 -6.91 5.39 -1.46
C ALA A 414 -8.04 4.39 -1.70
N TYR A 415 -8.68 3.87 -0.64
CA TYR A 415 -9.88 3.03 -0.75
C TYR A 415 -11.01 3.77 -1.47
N SER A 416 -11.33 5.01 -1.04
CA SER A 416 -12.37 5.84 -1.68
C SER A 416 -12.03 6.19 -3.14
N ALA A 417 -10.77 6.47 -3.44
CA ALA A 417 -10.31 6.73 -4.80
C ALA A 417 -10.39 5.47 -5.69
N GLN A 418 -10.09 4.28 -5.14
CA GLN A 418 -10.24 3.01 -5.85
C GLN A 418 -11.73 2.69 -6.11
N LEU A 419 -12.64 2.96 -5.16
CA LEU A 419 -14.09 2.86 -5.41
C LEU A 419 -14.52 3.76 -6.57
N ALA A 420 -14.10 5.02 -6.58
CA ALA A 420 -14.40 5.95 -7.67
C ALA A 420 -13.90 5.42 -9.03
N ALA A 421 -12.66 4.89 -9.08
CA ALA A 421 -12.12 4.27 -10.28
C ALA A 421 -12.97 3.08 -10.76
N THR A 422 -13.45 2.23 -9.84
CA THR A 422 -14.33 1.10 -10.21
C THR A 422 -15.71 1.53 -10.67
N TYR A 423 -16.25 2.65 -10.15
CA TYR A 423 -17.52 3.21 -10.65
C TYR A 423 -17.37 3.74 -12.08
N LEU A 424 -16.25 4.41 -12.38
CA LEU A 424 -15.95 4.88 -13.74
C LEU A 424 -15.79 3.70 -14.71
N ILE A 425 -15.14 2.61 -14.29
CA ILE A 425 -15.04 1.38 -15.08
C ILE A 425 -16.43 0.79 -15.31
N ALA A 426 -17.25 0.65 -14.28
CA ALA A 426 -18.60 0.08 -14.39
C ALA A 426 -19.48 0.87 -15.35
N THR A 427 -19.53 2.20 -15.20
CA THR A 427 -20.34 3.08 -16.07
C THR A 427 -19.79 3.13 -17.49
N GLY A 428 -18.46 3.19 -17.66
CA GLY A 428 -17.84 3.22 -18.98
C GLY A 428 -17.98 1.89 -19.74
N PHE A 429 -17.86 0.77 -19.05
CA PHE A 429 -18.07 -0.55 -19.65
C PHE A 429 -19.55 -0.75 -20.02
N ALA A 430 -20.48 -0.31 -19.16
CA ALA A 430 -21.90 -0.34 -19.46
C ALA A 430 -22.23 0.49 -20.71
N ALA A 431 -21.70 1.70 -20.83
CA ALA A 431 -21.89 2.56 -21.99
C ALA A 431 -21.28 1.94 -23.28
N ALA A 432 -20.03 1.46 -23.22
CA ALA A 432 -19.34 0.83 -24.34
C ALA A 432 -20.07 -0.43 -24.85
N ARG A 433 -20.70 -1.19 -23.96
CA ARG A 433 -21.47 -2.40 -24.26
C ARG A 433 -22.92 -2.11 -24.68
N GLY A 434 -23.37 -0.86 -24.57
CA GLY A 434 -24.73 -0.45 -24.93
C GLY A 434 -25.78 -0.74 -23.86
N GLU A 435 -25.35 -1.01 -22.63
CA GLU A 435 -26.23 -1.25 -21.46
C GLU A 435 -26.72 0.06 -20.85
N LEU A 436 -26.00 1.18 -21.03
CA LEU A 436 -26.37 2.53 -20.65
C LEU A 436 -26.44 3.44 -21.88
N GLY A 437 -27.55 4.17 -22.02
CA GLY A 437 -27.68 5.24 -22.99
C GLY A 437 -26.96 6.50 -22.56
N GLU A 438 -26.72 7.43 -23.50
CA GLU A 438 -25.99 8.70 -23.22
C GLU A 438 -26.58 9.51 -22.05
N LYS A 439 -27.91 9.56 -21.93
CA LYS A 439 -28.60 10.31 -20.85
C LYS A 439 -28.42 9.64 -19.48
N GLU A 440 -28.44 8.32 -19.44
CA GLU A 440 -28.24 7.55 -18.22
C GLU A 440 -26.79 7.65 -17.77
N LEU A 441 -25.85 7.55 -18.71
CA LEU A 441 -24.43 7.76 -18.44
C LEU A 441 -24.17 9.16 -17.87
N ASP A 442 -24.69 10.24 -18.52
CA ASP A 442 -24.57 11.60 -18.01
C ASP A 442 -25.13 11.71 -16.58
N GLY A 443 -26.29 11.14 -16.30
CA GLY A 443 -26.90 11.13 -14.97
C GLY A 443 -26.00 10.47 -13.91
N MET A 444 -25.44 9.31 -14.21
CA MET A 444 -24.53 8.60 -13.32
C MET A 444 -23.21 9.34 -13.10
N LEU A 445 -22.62 9.90 -14.16
CA LEU A 445 -21.39 10.69 -14.04
C LEU A 445 -21.60 11.95 -13.19
N ARG A 446 -22.73 12.64 -13.34
CA ARG A 446 -23.09 13.77 -12.48
C ARG A 446 -23.25 13.34 -11.03
N GLU A 447 -23.88 12.21 -10.78
CA GLU A 447 -24.06 11.68 -9.43
C GLU A 447 -22.69 11.36 -8.79
N ILE A 448 -21.77 10.71 -9.50
CA ILE A 448 -20.40 10.48 -9.05
C ILE A 448 -19.69 11.80 -8.70
N CYS A 449 -19.86 12.85 -9.53
CA CYS A 449 -19.29 14.17 -9.26
C CYS A 449 -19.86 14.85 -8.00
N THR A 450 -21.00 14.40 -7.46
CA THR A 450 -21.55 14.94 -6.20
C THR A 450 -20.97 14.30 -4.94
N LEU A 451 -20.34 13.13 -5.06
CA LEU A 451 -19.84 12.34 -3.92
C LEU A 451 -18.85 13.12 -3.04
N PRO A 452 -17.88 13.90 -3.57
CA PRO A 452 -16.98 14.68 -2.74
C PRO A 452 -17.69 15.59 -1.75
N ALA A 453 -18.70 16.32 -2.20
CA ALA A 453 -19.48 17.22 -1.33
C ALA A 453 -20.33 16.45 -0.30
N LYS A 454 -20.82 15.25 -0.65
CA LYS A 454 -21.56 14.38 0.28
C LYS A 454 -20.64 13.79 1.34
N ILE A 455 -19.43 13.38 0.97
CA ILE A 455 -18.39 12.89 1.91
C ILE A 455 -18.02 14.01 2.88
N GLN A 456 -17.81 15.24 2.40
CA GLN A 456 -17.48 16.39 3.26
C GLN A 456 -18.54 16.60 4.35
N LYS A 457 -19.84 16.52 4.00
CA LYS A 457 -20.93 16.63 4.99
C LYS A 457 -20.88 15.59 6.09
N ILE A 458 -20.45 14.36 5.77
CA ILE A 458 -20.32 13.29 6.76
C ILE A 458 -19.13 13.60 7.69
N ILE A 459 -18.02 14.06 7.13
CA ILE A 459 -16.82 14.43 7.90
C ILE A 459 -17.11 15.61 8.83
N ASP A 460 -17.93 16.56 8.39
CA ASP A 460 -18.32 17.74 9.19
C ASP A 460 -19.19 17.36 10.42
N ASP A 461 -19.84 16.21 10.43
CA ASP A 461 -20.65 15.69 11.56
C ASP A 461 -19.93 14.58 12.39
N LYS A 462 -18.60 14.53 12.32
CA LYS A 462 -17.77 13.48 12.94
C LYS A 462 -17.88 13.39 14.46
N GLU A 463 -18.24 14.48 15.16
CA GLU A 463 -18.33 14.54 16.62
C GLU A 463 -19.36 13.54 17.18
N ARG A 464 -20.44 13.26 16.46
CA ARG A 464 -21.43 12.25 16.84
C ARG A 464 -20.81 10.85 16.89
N ILE A 465 -19.98 10.53 15.91
CA ILE A 465 -19.28 9.24 15.85
C ILE A 465 -18.20 9.18 16.92
N GLN A 466 -17.49 10.28 17.18
CA GLN A 466 -16.51 10.38 18.27
C GLN A 466 -17.15 10.09 19.63
N TRP A 467 -18.30 10.73 19.89
CA TRP A 467 -19.05 10.47 21.13
C TRP A 467 -19.48 9.00 21.24
N PHE A 468 -19.97 8.41 20.16
CA PHE A 468 -20.35 6.99 20.13
C PHE A 468 -19.13 6.09 20.38
N ALA A 469 -18.01 6.34 19.70
CA ALA A 469 -16.78 5.58 19.84
C ALA A 469 -16.26 5.54 21.28
N SER A 470 -16.41 6.64 22.04
CA SER A 470 -15.96 6.71 23.43
C SER A 470 -16.63 5.68 24.35
N LYS A 471 -17.87 5.26 24.02
CA LYS A 471 -18.62 4.24 24.78
C LYS A 471 -18.08 2.83 24.54
N PHE A 472 -17.48 2.58 23.37
CA PHE A 472 -17.02 1.26 22.92
C PHE A 472 -15.50 1.13 22.87
N ALA A 473 -14.76 2.06 23.48
CA ALA A 473 -13.31 1.99 23.55
C ALA A 473 -12.77 0.69 24.18
N ASN A 474 -13.56 0.08 25.07
CA ASN A 474 -13.21 -1.18 25.75
C ASN A 474 -13.97 -2.41 25.19
N ALA A 475 -14.60 -2.31 24.02
CA ALA A 475 -15.25 -3.45 23.39
C ALA A 475 -14.21 -4.56 23.10
N HIS A 476 -14.60 -5.81 23.33
CA HIS A 476 -13.77 -6.97 22.98
C HIS A 476 -14.07 -7.45 21.58
N ASP A 477 -15.35 -7.57 21.25
CA ASP A 477 -15.85 -8.07 19.99
C ASP A 477 -16.83 -7.08 19.38
N VAL A 478 -16.75 -6.89 18.06
CA VAL A 478 -17.66 -6.05 17.29
C VAL A 478 -18.04 -6.78 16.01
N PHE A 479 -19.35 -6.86 15.73
CA PHE A 479 -19.85 -7.49 14.51
C PHE A 479 -20.37 -6.44 13.55
N PHE A 480 -20.01 -6.61 12.28
CA PHE A 480 -20.52 -5.80 11.17
C PHE A 480 -21.43 -6.68 10.32
N ILE A 481 -22.64 -6.22 10.03
CA ILE A 481 -23.60 -6.98 9.24
C ILE A 481 -24.21 -6.13 8.13
N GLY A 482 -24.31 -6.70 6.94
CA GLY A 482 -24.88 -6.06 5.75
C GLY A 482 -25.32 -7.10 4.73
N ARG A 483 -26.03 -6.67 3.69
CA ARG A 483 -26.44 -7.53 2.57
C ARG A 483 -26.02 -6.92 1.25
N GLY A 484 -25.74 -7.78 0.26
CA GLY A 484 -25.32 -7.31 -1.06
C GLY A 484 -24.06 -6.41 -0.96
N ILE A 485 -24.12 -5.25 -1.57
CA ILE A 485 -23.01 -4.28 -1.61
C ILE A 485 -22.62 -3.78 -0.19
N ASP A 486 -23.59 -3.69 0.73
CA ASP A 486 -23.34 -3.28 2.12
C ASP A 486 -22.46 -4.28 2.88
N TYR A 487 -22.50 -5.57 2.51
CA TYR A 487 -21.56 -6.55 3.07
C TYR A 487 -20.11 -6.23 2.71
N GLY A 488 -19.84 -5.75 1.49
CA GLY A 488 -18.52 -5.28 1.09
C GLY A 488 -17.99 -4.12 1.96
N ILE A 489 -18.91 -3.22 2.38
CA ILE A 489 -18.58 -2.12 3.31
C ILE A 489 -18.33 -2.64 4.72
N CYS A 490 -19.09 -3.62 5.18
CA CYS A 490 -18.89 -4.27 6.48
C CYS A 490 -17.50 -4.92 6.58
N LEU A 491 -17.02 -5.56 5.50
CA LEU A 491 -15.67 -6.12 5.44
C LEU A 491 -14.61 -5.06 5.68
N GLU A 492 -14.73 -3.89 5.03
CA GLU A 492 -13.77 -2.79 5.20
C GLU A 492 -13.86 -2.15 6.59
N GLY A 493 -15.07 -1.90 7.11
CA GLY A 493 -15.27 -1.39 8.47
C GLY A 493 -14.67 -2.30 9.54
N SER A 494 -14.89 -3.61 9.43
CA SER A 494 -14.29 -4.61 10.29
C SER A 494 -12.76 -4.63 10.18
N LEU A 495 -12.20 -4.53 8.98
CA LEU A 495 -10.75 -4.47 8.79
C LEU A 495 -10.15 -3.24 9.47
N LYS A 496 -10.71 -2.06 9.26
CA LYS A 496 -10.24 -0.81 9.93
C LYS A 496 -10.28 -0.95 11.45
N MET A 497 -11.35 -1.52 11.99
CA MET A 497 -11.46 -1.76 13.43
C MET A 497 -10.32 -2.64 13.94
N LYS A 498 -10.03 -3.77 13.29
CA LYS A 498 -8.93 -4.68 13.66
C LYS A 498 -7.56 -4.01 13.57
N GLU A 499 -7.29 -3.34 12.46
CA GLU A 499 -5.97 -2.80 12.14
C GLU A 499 -5.49 -1.76 13.17
N ILE A 500 -6.35 -0.82 13.54
CA ILE A 500 -5.93 0.35 14.31
C ILE A 500 -6.34 0.33 15.77
N SER A 501 -7.46 -0.33 16.11
CA SER A 501 -7.94 -0.39 17.51
C SER A 501 -7.64 -1.70 18.21
N TYR A 502 -7.22 -2.73 17.47
CA TYR A 502 -6.96 -4.10 17.95
C TYR A 502 -8.19 -4.74 18.62
N VAL A 503 -9.37 -4.23 18.35
CA VAL A 503 -10.64 -4.85 18.73
C VAL A 503 -10.89 -6.00 17.77
N HIS A 504 -11.19 -7.17 18.29
CA HIS A 504 -11.62 -8.28 17.45
C HIS A 504 -12.94 -7.92 16.76
N SER A 505 -12.99 -8.02 15.47
CA SER A 505 -14.22 -7.72 14.72
C SER A 505 -14.36 -8.61 13.50
N GLU A 506 -15.59 -8.94 13.18
CA GLU A 506 -15.94 -9.76 12.03
C GLU A 506 -17.09 -9.14 11.23
N ALA A 507 -17.07 -9.36 9.92
CA ALA A 507 -18.14 -8.94 9.03
C ALA A 507 -18.87 -10.16 8.46
N TYR A 508 -20.18 -10.11 8.49
CA TYR A 508 -21.05 -11.18 7.99
C TYR A 508 -22.11 -10.65 7.02
N ALA A 509 -22.40 -11.44 6.00
CA ALA A 509 -23.66 -11.28 5.31
C ALA A 509 -24.79 -11.47 6.34
N ALA A 510 -25.66 -10.46 6.52
CA ALA A 510 -26.57 -10.40 7.65
C ALA A 510 -27.47 -11.66 7.79
N GLY A 511 -27.83 -12.30 6.66
CA GLY A 511 -28.58 -13.56 6.67
C GLY A 511 -27.81 -14.76 7.21
N GLU A 512 -26.47 -14.77 7.05
CA GLU A 512 -25.61 -15.87 7.49
C GLU A 512 -25.38 -15.89 9.01
N LEU A 513 -25.63 -14.77 9.69
CA LEU A 513 -25.40 -14.67 11.13
C LEU A 513 -26.14 -15.78 11.91
N LYS A 514 -27.35 -16.12 11.50
CA LYS A 514 -28.18 -17.16 12.14
C LYS A 514 -27.70 -18.60 11.92
N HIS A 515 -26.74 -18.82 10.99
CA HIS A 515 -26.20 -20.14 10.70
C HIS A 515 -24.98 -20.53 11.55
N GLY A 516 -24.83 -19.89 12.71
CA GLY A 516 -23.79 -20.22 13.71
C GLY A 516 -23.36 -19.03 14.53
N THR A 517 -22.89 -17.97 13.88
CA THR A 517 -22.21 -16.82 14.51
C THR A 517 -23.08 -16.06 15.52
N ILE A 518 -24.40 -16.09 15.36
CA ILE A 518 -25.34 -15.47 16.32
C ILE A 518 -25.17 -16.00 17.76
N SER A 519 -24.55 -17.20 17.93
CA SER A 519 -24.22 -17.75 19.25
C SER A 519 -23.18 -16.92 20.02
N LEU A 520 -22.44 -16.03 19.35
CA LEU A 520 -21.46 -15.13 19.95
C LEU A 520 -22.08 -13.81 20.46
N ILE A 521 -23.37 -13.59 20.20
CA ILE A 521 -24.05 -12.37 20.63
C ILE A 521 -24.44 -12.51 22.10
N GLU A 522 -23.89 -11.63 22.93
CA GLU A 522 -24.16 -11.51 24.36
C GLU A 522 -24.70 -10.11 24.69
N GLU A 523 -25.10 -9.91 25.95
CA GLU A 523 -25.60 -8.61 26.43
C GLU A 523 -24.52 -7.53 26.26
N GLY A 524 -24.86 -6.47 25.52
CA GLY A 524 -23.96 -5.33 25.25
C GLY A 524 -22.98 -5.54 24.09
N THR A 525 -22.97 -6.69 23.41
CA THR A 525 -22.16 -6.89 22.19
C THR A 525 -22.52 -5.86 21.13
N LEU A 526 -21.52 -5.09 20.63
CA LEU A 526 -21.76 -4.11 19.58
C LEU A 526 -21.96 -4.78 18.23
N VAL A 527 -23.12 -4.56 17.64
CA VAL A 527 -23.43 -4.97 16.25
C VAL A 527 -23.72 -3.74 15.41
N ILE A 528 -22.96 -3.58 14.32
CA ILE A 528 -23.06 -2.48 13.37
C ILE A 528 -23.75 -2.99 12.11
N GLY A 529 -24.97 -2.52 11.85
CA GLY A 529 -25.71 -2.83 10.63
C GLY A 529 -25.51 -1.75 9.58
N VAL A 530 -25.15 -2.13 8.35
CA VAL A 530 -25.13 -1.24 7.18
C VAL A 530 -26.34 -1.57 6.31
N LEU A 531 -27.22 -0.58 6.09
CA LEU A 531 -28.52 -0.72 5.45
C LEU A 531 -28.74 0.41 4.43
N THR A 532 -27.91 0.47 3.39
CA THR A 532 -27.99 1.55 2.38
C THR A 532 -28.75 1.15 1.12
N GLN A 533 -29.06 -0.14 0.96
CA GLN A 533 -29.76 -0.71 -0.19
C GLN A 533 -31.26 -0.80 0.08
N ASN A 534 -32.09 -0.07 -0.68
CA ASN A 534 -33.53 0.04 -0.41
C ASN A 534 -34.24 -1.32 -0.42
N GLU A 535 -33.96 -2.17 -1.41
CA GLU A 535 -34.61 -3.49 -1.53
C GLU A 535 -34.22 -4.46 -0.41
N LEU A 536 -33.06 -4.26 0.22
CA LEU A 536 -32.50 -5.11 1.26
C LEU A 536 -32.66 -4.52 2.67
N TYR A 537 -33.13 -3.27 2.77
CA TYR A 537 -33.26 -2.53 4.03
C TYR A 537 -34.04 -3.31 5.09
N GLU A 538 -35.30 -3.68 4.81
CA GLU A 538 -36.15 -4.41 5.76
C GLU A 538 -35.57 -5.79 6.14
N LYS A 539 -34.89 -6.45 5.18
CA LYS A 539 -34.27 -7.76 5.43
C LYS A 539 -33.10 -7.64 6.42
N THR A 540 -32.28 -6.61 6.27
CA THR A 540 -31.16 -6.35 7.16
C THR A 540 -31.65 -5.85 8.52
N LEU A 541 -32.69 -4.98 8.56
CA LEU A 541 -33.31 -4.50 9.77
C LEU A 541 -33.89 -5.66 10.59
N SER A 542 -34.56 -6.63 9.93
CA SER A 542 -35.03 -7.86 10.58
C SER A 542 -33.88 -8.65 11.23
N ASN A 543 -32.72 -8.76 10.59
CA ASN A 543 -31.56 -9.42 11.22
C ASN A 543 -31.01 -8.61 12.41
N MET A 544 -31.10 -7.29 12.39
CA MET A 544 -30.73 -6.46 13.53
C MET A 544 -31.70 -6.69 14.72
N VAL A 545 -32.98 -6.82 14.47
CA VAL A 545 -33.99 -7.18 15.51
C VAL A 545 -33.65 -8.55 16.13
N GLU A 546 -33.24 -9.53 15.33
CA GLU A 546 -32.85 -10.85 15.81
C GLU A 546 -31.67 -10.80 16.80
N VAL A 547 -30.63 -9.99 16.54
CA VAL A 547 -29.50 -9.85 17.45
C VAL A 547 -29.84 -8.96 18.64
N LYS A 548 -30.67 -7.94 18.47
CA LYS A 548 -31.20 -7.12 19.59
C LYS A 548 -31.90 -7.96 20.62
N SER A 549 -32.70 -8.94 20.18
CA SER A 549 -33.44 -9.86 21.11
C SER A 549 -32.51 -10.75 21.95
N ARG A 550 -31.20 -10.76 21.64
CA ARG A 550 -30.16 -11.50 22.37
C ARG A 550 -29.25 -10.59 23.18
N GLY A 551 -29.61 -9.32 23.31
CA GLY A 551 -28.88 -8.35 24.12
C GLY A 551 -27.87 -7.49 23.37
N ALA A 552 -27.76 -7.59 22.04
CA ALA A 552 -26.84 -6.75 21.27
C ALA A 552 -27.14 -5.26 21.41
N TYR A 553 -26.09 -4.44 21.50
CA TYR A 553 -26.18 -3.00 21.33
C TYR A 553 -26.02 -2.65 19.85
N LEU A 554 -27.00 -1.96 19.27
CA LEU A 554 -27.09 -1.76 17.84
C LEU A 554 -26.66 -0.36 17.40
N MET A 555 -25.75 -0.30 16.42
CA MET A 555 -25.53 0.87 15.57
C MET A 555 -26.09 0.58 14.17
N GLY A 556 -26.97 1.45 13.67
CA GLY A 556 -27.51 1.35 12.30
C GLY A 556 -26.96 2.47 11.42
N LEU A 557 -26.37 2.12 10.29
CA LEU A 557 -25.86 3.04 9.28
C LEU A 557 -26.73 2.93 8.02
N THR A 558 -27.44 4.01 7.68
CA THR A 558 -28.37 4.02 6.56
C THR A 558 -28.38 5.38 5.83
N THR A 559 -29.12 5.47 4.73
CA THR A 559 -29.30 6.72 3.99
C THR A 559 -30.34 7.63 4.65
N ALA A 560 -30.15 8.93 4.55
CA ALA A 560 -31.12 9.93 5.05
C ALA A 560 -32.50 9.70 4.45
N GLY A 561 -33.52 9.68 5.31
CA GLY A 561 -34.91 9.35 4.96
C GLY A 561 -35.43 8.04 5.56
N ASN A 562 -34.56 7.12 5.95
CA ASN A 562 -34.91 5.88 6.64
C ASN A 562 -34.90 6.10 8.17
N PHE A 563 -35.69 7.06 8.65
CA PHE A 563 -35.67 7.48 10.07
C PHE A 563 -36.32 6.47 11.03
N ASP A 564 -37.12 5.56 10.51
CA ASP A 564 -37.74 4.44 11.25
C ASP A 564 -36.72 3.49 11.88
N ILE A 565 -35.49 3.48 11.41
CA ILE A 565 -34.39 2.70 12.01
C ILE A 565 -34.15 3.09 13.48
N GLU A 566 -34.44 4.35 13.87
CA GLU A 566 -34.23 4.84 15.24
C GLU A 566 -35.12 4.11 16.26
N ASP A 567 -36.24 3.54 15.84
CA ASP A 567 -37.09 2.71 16.70
C ASP A 567 -36.47 1.35 17.03
N THR A 568 -35.51 0.92 16.18
CA THR A 568 -34.88 -0.40 16.32
C THR A 568 -33.49 -0.32 16.94
N VAL A 569 -32.67 0.67 16.54
CA VAL A 569 -31.26 0.73 16.95
C VAL A 569 -31.03 1.64 18.16
N ASN A 570 -29.90 1.47 18.82
CA ASN A 570 -29.50 2.31 19.94
C ASN A 570 -28.79 3.59 19.47
N PHE A 571 -28.19 3.55 18.28
CA PHE A 571 -27.53 4.69 17.65
C PHE A 571 -27.67 4.61 16.12
N ALA A 572 -28.24 5.64 15.53
CA ALA A 572 -28.40 5.75 14.08
C ALA A 572 -27.41 6.74 13.47
N VAL A 573 -26.83 6.36 12.33
CA VAL A 573 -25.98 7.21 11.50
C VAL A 573 -26.61 7.31 10.12
N PHE A 574 -26.81 8.55 9.65
CA PHE A 574 -27.41 8.82 8.35
C PHE A 574 -26.37 9.40 7.40
N VAL A 575 -26.22 8.77 6.23
CA VAL A 575 -25.42 9.34 5.13
C VAL A 575 -26.32 10.01 4.10
N PRO A 576 -25.85 11.02 3.37
CA PRO A 576 -26.62 11.66 2.32
C PRO A 576 -27.13 10.67 1.27
N LYS A 577 -28.29 10.93 0.68
CA LYS A 577 -28.80 10.12 -0.44
C LYS A 577 -27.89 10.23 -1.65
N THR A 578 -27.69 9.10 -2.32
CA THR A 578 -27.01 8.97 -3.60
C THR A 578 -27.60 7.78 -4.35
N ASP A 579 -27.16 7.53 -5.58
CA ASP A 579 -27.45 6.29 -6.27
C ASP A 579 -26.93 5.09 -5.45
N GLU A 580 -27.68 4.00 -5.41
CA GLU A 580 -27.36 2.85 -4.54
C GLU A 580 -26.02 2.22 -4.85
N HIS A 581 -25.55 2.26 -6.12
CA HIS A 581 -24.24 1.77 -6.52
C HIS A 581 -23.09 2.57 -5.90
N PHE A 582 -23.34 3.83 -5.51
CA PHE A 582 -22.31 4.74 -5.01
C PHE A 582 -22.37 4.98 -3.50
N THR A 583 -23.36 4.39 -2.81
CA THR A 583 -23.49 4.47 -1.35
C THR A 583 -22.25 3.98 -0.60
N PRO A 584 -21.44 3.00 -1.11
CA PRO A 584 -20.22 2.56 -0.45
C PRO A 584 -19.23 3.69 -0.15
N SER A 585 -19.08 4.67 -1.06
CA SER A 585 -18.20 5.82 -0.85
C SER A 585 -18.63 6.72 0.32
N LEU A 586 -19.90 6.68 0.68
CA LEU A 586 -20.44 7.46 1.81
C LEU A 586 -20.45 6.62 3.10
N ALA A 587 -20.89 5.37 3.02
CA ALA A 587 -21.04 4.50 4.18
C ALA A 587 -19.71 4.09 4.83
N VAL A 588 -18.62 4.05 4.09
CA VAL A 588 -17.29 3.74 4.65
C VAL A 588 -16.75 4.83 5.58
N ILE A 589 -17.10 6.09 5.36
CA ILE A 589 -16.56 7.23 6.13
C ILE A 589 -16.90 7.14 7.62
N PRO A 590 -18.18 6.94 8.05
CA PRO A 590 -18.50 6.74 9.44
C PRO A 590 -17.76 5.56 10.09
N LEU A 591 -17.50 4.48 9.34
CA LEU A 591 -16.81 3.29 9.85
C LEU A 591 -15.32 3.54 10.03
N GLN A 592 -14.68 4.28 9.13
CA GLN A 592 -13.29 4.74 9.28
C GLN A 592 -13.14 5.66 10.50
N LEU A 593 -14.04 6.63 10.66
CA LEU A 593 -14.07 7.53 11.82
C LEU A 593 -14.28 6.75 13.13
N LEU A 594 -15.18 5.77 13.14
CA LEU A 594 -15.43 4.92 14.32
C LEU A 594 -14.18 4.18 14.75
N GLY A 595 -13.51 3.49 13.82
CA GLY A 595 -12.26 2.78 14.08
C GLY A 595 -11.17 3.73 14.61
N TYR A 596 -11.01 4.89 13.97
CA TYR A 596 -10.07 5.92 14.38
C TYR A 596 -10.31 6.39 15.82
N TYR A 597 -11.54 6.82 16.16
CA TYR A 597 -11.84 7.35 17.48
C TYR A 597 -11.77 6.29 18.60
N ILE A 598 -12.14 5.03 18.31
CA ILE A 598 -11.92 3.93 19.25
C ILE A 598 -10.41 3.74 19.52
N ALA A 599 -9.58 3.77 18.47
CA ALA A 599 -8.14 3.63 18.62
C ALA A 599 -7.51 4.77 19.43
N VAL A 600 -7.91 6.02 19.13
CA VAL A 600 -7.46 7.21 19.89
C VAL A 600 -7.89 7.13 21.35
N ALA A 601 -9.15 6.75 21.62
CA ALA A 601 -9.65 6.58 23.00
C ALA A 601 -8.89 5.50 23.78
N ARG A 602 -8.31 4.52 23.08
CA ARG A 602 -7.42 3.48 23.64
C ARG A 602 -5.96 3.93 23.79
N GLY A 603 -5.61 5.13 23.35
CA GLY A 603 -4.23 5.65 23.37
C GLY A 603 -3.30 4.94 22.38
N LEU A 604 -3.81 4.44 21.26
CA LEU A 604 -3.06 3.68 20.27
C LEU A 604 -2.53 4.58 19.15
N ASP A 605 -1.40 4.20 18.57
CA ASP A 605 -0.83 4.87 17.38
C ASP A 605 -1.60 4.44 16.15
N VAL A 606 -2.49 5.29 15.65
CA VAL A 606 -3.36 5.01 14.49
C VAL A 606 -2.62 5.07 13.17
N ASP A 607 -1.51 5.83 13.09
CA ASP A 607 -0.71 5.97 11.87
C ASP A 607 0.22 4.78 11.65
N LYS A 608 0.72 4.20 12.75
CA LYS A 608 1.68 3.09 12.76
C LYS A 608 1.23 1.98 13.71
N PRO A 609 0.12 1.30 13.41
CA PRO A 609 -0.39 0.23 14.24
C PRO A 609 0.62 -0.93 14.30
N ARG A 610 0.64 -1.62 15.46
CA ARG A 610 1.57 -2.74 15.68
C ARG A 610 1.36 -3.85 14.65
N ASN A 611 2.45 -4.53 14.28
CA ASN A 611 2.45 -5.70 13.40
C ASN A 611 1.88 -5.46 11.99
N LEU A 612 1.78 -4.21 11.54
CA LEU A 612 1.34 -3.85 10.20
C LEU A 612 2.36 -2.98 9.47
N ALA A 613 2.39 -3.12 8.17
CA ALA A 613 3.17 -2.29 7.26
C ALA A 613 2.26 -1.75 6.14
N LYS A 614 2.53 -0.53 5.66
CA LYS A 614 1.70 0.13 4.64
C LYS A 614 1.56 -0.67 3.34
N SER A 615 2.60 -1.39 2.95
CA SER A 615 2.58 -2.23 1.75
C SER A 615 3.41 -3.49 2.00
N VAL A 616 2.87 -4.66 1.69
CA VAL A 616 3.54 -5.96 1.82
C VAL A 616 4.20 -6.29 0.49
N THR A 617 5.53 -6.14 0.41
CA THR A 617 6.31 -6.37 -0.82
C THR A 617 7.16 -7.63 -0.76
N VAL A 618 6.95 -8.46 0.24
CA VAL A 618 7.56 -9.78 0.39
C VAL A 618 6.46 -10.78 0.72
N GLU A 619 6.70 -12.03 0.37
CA GLU A 619 5.84 -13.16 0.73
C GLU A 619 6.17 -13.67 2.13
#